data_56dea18ab0a26ab8cfb80f9cd2c8a8f5
#
_entry.id   56dea18ab0a26ab8cfb80f9cd2c8a8f5
#
_cell.length_a   1.000
_cell.length_b   1.000
_cell.length_c   1.000
_cell.angle_alpha   90.00
_cell.angle_beta   90.00
_cell.angle_gamma   90.00
#
_symmetry.space_group_name_H-M   'P 1'
#
loop_
_entity.id
_entity.type
_entity.pdbx_description
1 polymer ?
#
loop_
_entity_poly.entity_id
_entity_poly.type
_entity_poly.pdbx_seq_one_letter_code
_entity_poly.pdbx_strand_id
1 'polypeptide(L)'
;AMLERAYEEDLDGRFSELSDMMSSGSSDEDFAKLIIKMYDISTAYPFPDLWLDSLIGEYSQPDINKSRWGGIIKKYVCDMLDYCVFSSRDMMTAMESDPIVADAYGAAVQNDINMYAELREKINSDWDEALEAFKTVKYMSLGRVPKGYESETKNVVTTARKKFKDLLKKVPGIMCVSSEEHADDMRLLRDPVTKLIELVKQFGREYSAEKDKMNSADFSDILHRALNLLAVSDGSGGYIKTDLARELSSHYVEILVDEYQDINEAQDMIFRAISADENNLFTVGDVKQSIYRFRQAMPEIFLRRRSTTHSFESGKYPLGITLGSNFRSRVGVTSCVNYIFRQLMSTEAGELEYDDSDCELHVVTDKGNRADTLEAQARYVARYIDRTVREGKMLVTKGGALHPASYGDFCILLRTAKNVSSVYANALSERGIPVFSPETGGFFEAAEISFILSLLRVLDNPVQDIPLAAVMLSPLFGFSAGELADIRASAKERLEAGETEPLYRSVTASADEGSKKAAAFLKKIESLRRLSLTLSAGELVRRVCEETGFDAIVGAMPDGERRRLNVGLLCDYAEKYEAAGNLGLSGFIRFIDKVARTSGDLATAARPSENADIVRIMTVHQSKGLEFPICILA
;
A
#
# COMPACT_ATOMS: atom_id res chain seq x y z
N ALA A 1 -2.92 19.39 -18.68
CA ALA A 1 -3.09 19.40 -20.15
C ALA A 1 -4.44 18.82 -20.58
N MET A 2 -4.75 17.51 -20.32
CA MET A 2 -6.06 16.92 -20.72
C MET A 2 -7.24 17.62 -20.03
N LEU A 3 -7.20 17.82 -18.73
CA LEU A 3 -8.27 18.49 -17.99
C LEU A 3 -8.42 19.96 -18.40
N GLU A 4 -7.34 20.68 -18.64
CA GLU A 4 -7.37 22.06 -19.15
C GLU A 4 -8.10 22.14 -20.49
N ARG A 5 -7.82 21.23 -21.42
CA ARG A 5 -8.56 21.15 -22.69
C ARG A 5 -10.03 20.76 -22.49
N ALA A 6 -10.31 19.87 -21.53
CA ALA A 6 -11.67 19.49 -21.22
C ALA A 6 -12.51 20.68 -20.71
N TYR A 7 -11.91 21.63 -19.98
CA TYR A 7 -12.56 22.91 -19.63
C TYR A 7 -12.81 23.81 -20.85
N GLU A 8 -11.84 23.89 -21.77
CA GLU A 8 -11.96 24.71 -22.97
C GLU A 8 -13.03 24.17 -23.96
N GLU A 9 -13.21 22.85 -23.98
CA GLU A 9 -14.13 22.14 -24.87
C GLU A 9 -15.52 21.87 -24.25
N ASP A 10 -15.76 22.28 -22.99
CA ASP A 10 -16.97 21.98 -22.21
C ASP A 10 -18.16 22.90 -22.63
N LEU A 11 -18.68 22.69 -23.83
CA LEU A 11 -19.78 23.47 -24.36
C LEU A 11 -21.14 23.18 -23.71
N ASP A 12 -21.30 22.00 -23.14
CA ASP A 12 -22.55 21.54 -22.51
C ASP A 12 -22.54 21.62 -20.98
N GLY A 13 -21.44 22.04 -20.38
CA GLY A 13 -21.27 22.23 -18.94
C GLY A 13 -21.11 20.94 -18.12
N ARG A 14 -21.18 19.77 -18.75
CA ARG A 14 -21.12 18.46 -18.05
C ARG A 14 -19.78 18.17 -17.41
N PHE A 15 -18.70 18.65 -18.01
CA PHE A 15 -17.37 18.49 -17.43
C PHE A 15 -17.19 19.39 -16.20
N SER A 16 -17.61 20.64 -16.29
CA SER A 16 -17.55 21.60 -15.17
C SER A 16 -18.37 21.11 -13.98
N GLU A 17 -19.59 20.61 -14.22
CA GLU A 17 -20.43 20.01 -13.19
C GLU A 17 -19.75 18.81 -12.51
N LEU A 18 -19.18 17.90 -13.30
CA LEU A 18 -18.43 16.74 -12.78
C LEU A 18 -17.21 17.19 -11.98
N SER A 19 -16.46 18.17 -12.47
CA SER A 19 -15.29 18.70 -11.78
C SER A 19 -15.66 19.31 -10.44
N ASP A 20 -16.73 20.11 -10.38
CA ASP A 20 -17.23 20.71 -9.14
C ASP A 20 -17.69 19.65 -8.12
N MET A 21 -18.26 18.54 -8.59
CA MET A 21 -18.66 17.41 -7.73
C MET A 21 -17.45 16.65 -7.15
N MET A 22 -16.34 16.57 -7.90
CA MET A 22 -15.20 15.70 -7.55
C MET A 22 -14.01 16.44 -6.96
N SER A 23 -13.93 17.77 -7.14
CA SER A 23 -12.83 18.58 -6.63
C SER A 23 -13.12 19.09 -5.23
N SER A 24 -12.17 18.88 -4.31
CA SER A 24 -12.22 19.45 -2.97
C SER A 24 -11.50 20.81 -2.96
N GLY A 25 -12.20 21.90 -3.29
CA GLY A 25 -11.65 23.25 -3.31
C GLY A 25 -11.20 23.72 -4.70
N SER A 26 -10.12 24.50 -4.81
CA SER A 26 -9.69 25.16 -6.06
C SER A 26 -8.71 24.33 -6.91
N SER A 27 -8.51 23.03 -6.61
CA SER A 27 -7.52 22.18 -7.28
C SER A 27 -8.16 20.92 -7.84
N ASP A 28 -7.91 20.64 -9.13
CA ASP A 28 -8.32 19.42 -9.82
C ASP A 28 -7.37 18.22 -9.55
N GLU A 29 -6.45 18.36 -8.59
CA GLU A 29 -5.45 17.31 -8.32
C GLU A 29 -6.10 15.99 -7.88
N ASP A 30 -7.10 16.05 -7.02
CA ASP A 30 -7.78 14.85 -6.52
C ASP A 30 -8.65 14.22 -7.62
N PHE A 31 -9.25 15.04 -8.47
CA PHE A 31 -9.98 14.56 -9.64
C PHE A 31 -9.05 13.89 -10.66
N ALA A 32 -7.88 14.48 -10.94
CA ALA A 32 -6.86 13.85 -11.77
C ALA A 32 -6.39 12.49 -11.20
N LYS A 33 -6.17 12.41 -9.89
CA LYS A 33 -5.82 11.15 -9.20
C LYS A 33 -6.92 10.10 -9.34
N LEU A 34 -8.19 10.49 -9.29
CA LEU A 34 -9.32 9.58 -9.50
C LEU A 34 -9.30 8.99 -10.91
N ILE A 35 -9.13 9.83 -11.94
CA ILE A 35 -9.06 9.38 -13.35
C ILE A 35 -7.91 8.38 -13.54
N ILE A 36 -6.71 8.71 -13.04
CA ILE A 36 -5.54 7.82 -13.10
C ILE A 36 -5.82 6.50 -12.40
N LYS A 37 -6.38 6.54 -11.18
CA LYS A 37 -6.71 5.34 -10.42
C LYS A 37 -7.73 4.46 -11.13
N MET A 38 -8.75 5.04 -11.73
CA MET A 38 -9.75 4.29 -12.50
C MET A 38 -9.14 3.68 -13.76
N TYR A 39 -8.26 4.41 -14.45
CA TYR A 39 -7.49 3.87 -15.57
C TYR A 39 -6.64 2.67 -15.13
N ASP A 40 -5.87 2.81 -14.05
CA ASP A 40 -5.04 1.72 -13.52
C ASP A 40 -5.87 0.47 -13.15
N ILE A 41 -7.05 0.66 -12.55
CA ILE A 41 -7.96 -0.46 -12.24
C ILE A 41 -8.46 -1.11 -13.53
N SER A 42 -8.80 -0.32 -14.55
CA SER A 42 -9.33 -0.85 -15.81
C SER A 42 -8.33 -1.75 -16.54
N THR A 43 -7.02 -1.48 -16.40
CA THR A 43 -5.96 -2.29 -17.03
C THR A 43 -5.82 -3.70 -16.45
N ALA A 44 -6.46 -4.00 -15.30
CA ALA A 44 -6.53 -5.36 -14.77
C ALA A 44 -7.53 -6.26 -15.52
N TYR A 45 -8.40 -5.66 -16.34
CA TYR A 45 -9.40 -6.38 -17.13
C TYR A 45 -8.94 -6.56 -18.57
N PRO A 46 -9.35 -7.66 -19.22
CA PRO A 46 -8.91 -7.99 -20.59
C PRO A 46 -9.27 -6.93 -21.63
N PHE A 47 -10.47 -6.35 -21.48
CA PHE A 47 -11.03 -5.32 -22.35
C PHE A 47 -11.40 -4.09 -21.54
N PRO A 48 -10.43 -3.20 -21.21
CA PRO A 48 -10.63 -2.07 -20.31
C PRO A 48 -11.83 -1.20 -20.65
N ASP A 49 -12.00 -0.85 -21.94
CA ASP A 49 -13.10 0.01 -22.40
C ASP A 49 -14.48 -0.65 -22.17
N LEU A 50 -14.60 -1.95 -22.40
CA LEU A 50 -15.85 -2.68 -22.18
C LEU A 50 -16.16 -2.80 -20.69
N TRP A 51 -15.14 -3.02 -19.87
CA TRP A 51 -15.32 -3.03 -18.41
C TRP A 51 -15.79 -1.66 -17.90
N LEU A 52 -15.16 -0.58 -18.37
CA LEU A 52 -15.56 0.79 -18.02
C LEU A 52 -17.02 1.06 -18.43
N ASP A 53 -17.43 0.65 -19.65
CA ASP A 53 -18.81 0.78 -20.10
C ASP A 53 -19.81 -0.01 -19.25
N SER A 54 -19.40 -1.17 -18.75
CA SER A 54 -20.27 -1.97 -17.89
C SER A 54 -20.62 -1.27 -16.58
N LEU A 55 -19.74 -0.39 -16.06
CA LEU A 55 -19.99 0.38 -14.84
C LEU A 55 -21.15 1.36 -15.01
N ILE A 56 -21.38 1.91 -16.21
CA ILE A 56 -22.53 2.78 -16.49
C ILE A 56 -23.85 2.03 -16.27
N GLY A 57 -23.85 0.72 -16.56
CA GLY A 57 -25.00 -0.15 -16.36
C GLY A 57 -25.45 -0.24 -14.90
N GLU A 58 -24.53 -0.22 -13.96
CA GLU A 58 -24.82 -0.25 -12.52
C GLU A 58 -25.65 0.97 -12.07
N TYR A 59 -25.41 2.13 -12.67
CA TYR A 59 -26.18 3.37 -12.42
C TYR A 59 -27.49 3.44 -13.21
N SER A 60 -27.83 2.41 -13.97
CA SER A 60 -29.10 2.31 -14.71
C SER A 60 -30.16 1.51 -13.94
N GLN A 61 -29.83 0.94 -12.76
CA GLN A 61 -30.75 0.18 -11.92
C GLN A 61 -31.37 1.06 -10.83
N PRO A 62 -32.60 1.55 -11.03
CA PRO A 62 -33.26 2.45 -10.06
C PRO A 62 -33.80 1.72 -8.82
N ASP A 63 -34.05 0.39 -8.93
CA ASP A 63 -34.56 -0.40 -7.82
C ASP A 63 -33.42 -0.84 -6.90
N ILE A 64 -33.31 -0.24 -5.72
CA ILE A 64 -32.26 -0.56 -4.76
C ILE A 64 -32.28 -2.04 -4.35
N ASN A 65 -33.44 -2.69 -4.36
CA ASN A 65 -33.55 -4.11 -4.00
C ASN A 65 -32.90 -5.04 -5.04
N LYS A 66 -32.78 -4.57 -6.29
CA LYS A 66 -32.14 -5.29 -7.41
C LYS A 66 -30.75 -4.77 -7.71
N SER A 67 -30.38 -3.61 -7.15
CA SER A 67 -29.07 -3.03 -7.34
C SER A 67 -27.99 -3.85 -6.64
N ARG A 68 -26.78 -3.83 -7.21
CA ARG A 68 -25.61 -4.45 -6.57
C ARG A 68 -25.31 -3.82 -5.20
N TRP A 69 -25.48 -2.51 -5.08
CA TRP A 69 -25.28 -1.75 -3.84
C TRP A 69 -26.25 -2.20 -2.75
N GLY A 70 -27.54 -2.26 -3.06
CA GLY A 70 -28.55 -2.74 -2.13
C GLY A 70 -28.29 -4.18 -1.69
N GLY A 71 -27.85 -5.05 -2.59
CA GLY A 71 -27.47 -6.43 -2.26
C GLY A 71 -26.31 -6.50 -1.27
N ILE A 72 -25.26 -5.71 -1.47
CA ILE A 72 -24.10 -5.64 -0.55
C ILE A 72 -24.52 -5.10 0.82
N ILE A 73 -25.30 -4.03 0.87
CA ILE A 73 -25.76 -3.43 2.13
C ILE A 73 -26.67 -4.41 2.89
N LYS A 74 -27.62 -5.04 2.19
CA LYS A 74 -28.51 -6.06 2.80
C LYS A 74 -27.70 -7.19 3.43
N LYS A 75 -26.74 -7.74 2.67
CA LYS A 75 -25.88 -8.81 3.19
C LYS A 75 -25.13 -8.34 4.44
N TYR A 76 -24.48 -7.19 4.41
CA TYR A 76 -23.74 -6.66 5.54
C TYR A 76 -24.60 -6.48 6.80
N VAL A 77 -25.82 -5.93 6.63
CA VAL A 77 -26.75 -5.72 7.76
C VAL A 77 -27.31 -7.07 8.27
N CYS A 78 -27.59 -8.02 7.38
CA CYS A 78 -28.00 -9.36 7.78
C CYS A 78 -26.91 -10.06 8.59
N ASP A 79 -25.67 -10.07 8.13
CA ASP A 79 -24.53 -10.69 8.83
C ASP A 79 -24.32 -10.07 10.23
N MET A 80 -24.48 -8.73 10.33
CA MET A 80 -24.43 -8.02 11.62
C MET A 80 -25.58 -8.43 12.56
N LEU A 81 -26.79 -8.58 12.05
CA LEU A 81 -27.95 -9.03 12.84
C LEU A 81 -27.79 -10.51 13.27
N ASP A 82 -27.30 -11.38 12.38
CA ASP A 82 -27.00 -12.78 12.69
C ASP A 82 -25.94 -12.90 13.80
N TYR A 83 -24.89 -12.06 13.77
CA TYR A 83 -23.93 -11.95 14.86
C TYR A 83 -24.58 -11.51 16.18
N CYS A 84 -25.50 -10.53 16.15
CA CYS A 84 -26.21 -10.10 17.34
C CYS A 84 -27.11 -11.23 17.91
N VAL A 85 -27.81 -11.98 17.05
CA VAL A 85 -28.62 -13.12 17.45
C VAL A 85 -27.77 -14.23 18.05
N PHE A 86 -26.71 -14.65 17.36
CA PHE A 86 -25.79 -15.69 17.81
C PHE A 86 -25.18 -15.35 19.19
N SER A 87 -24.57 -14.18 19.30
CA SER A 87 -23.95 -13.75 20.57
C SER A 87 -24.98 -13.54 21.69
N SER A 88 -26.25 -13.17 21.37
CA SER A 88 -27.28 -13.05 22.38
C SER A 88 -27.77 -14.44 22.88
N ARG A 89 -27.74 -15.46 22.03
CA ARG A 89 -27.99 -16.84 22.45
C ARG A 89 -26.87 -17.36 23.36
N ASP A 90 -25.62 -17.07 23.06
CA ASP A 90 -24.49 -17.41 23.92
C ASP A 90 -24.60 -16.71 25.29
N MET A 91 -25.06 -15.45 25.32
CA MET A 91 -25.36 -14.76 26.58
C MET A 91 -26.50 -15.48 27.37
N MET A 92 -27.55 -15.96 26.71
CA MET A 92 -28.61 -16.74 27.37
C MET A 92 -28.04 -18.00 28.01
N THR A 93 -27.18 -18.74 27.28
CA THR A 93 -26.52 -19.95 27.82
C THR A 93 -25.59 -19.60 29.01
N ALA A 94 -24.81 -18.51 28.90
CA ALA A 94 -23.96 -18.06 29.99
C ALA A 94 -24.76 -17.67 31.25
N MET A 95 -25.95 -17.11 31.09
CA MET A 95 -26.85 -16.75 32.20
C MET A 95 -27.41 -17.99 32.95
N GLU A 96 -27.42 -19.18 32.36
CA GLU A 96 -27.83 -20.41 33.06
C GLU A 96 -26.98 -20.70 34.32
N SER A 97 -25.73 -20.24 34.32
CA SER A 97 -24.80 -20.34 35.45
C SER A 97 -24.99 -19.25 36.52
N ASP A 98 -25.82 -18.20 36.25
CA ASP A 98 -26.07 -17.06 37.14
C ASP A 98 -27.56 -16.76 37.23
N PRO A 99 -28.32 -17.48 38.10
CA PRO A 99 -29.79 -17.33 38.18
C PRO A 99 -30.26 -15.90 38.48
N ILE A 100 -29.48 -15.09 39.19
CA ILE A 100 -29.84 -13.71 39.52
C ILE A 100 -29.82 -12.83 38.27
N VAL A 101 -28.80 -13.00 37.42
CA VAL A 101 -28.72 -12.29 36.13
C VAL A 101 -29.76 -12.86 35.15
N ALA A 102 -29.98 -14.17 35.13
CA ALA A 102 -30.97 -14.81 34.27
C ALA A 102 -32.39 -14.25 34.55
N ASP A 103 -32.79 -14.19 35.81
CA ASP A 103 -34.10 -13.66 36.22
C ASP A 103 -34.25 -12.16 35.86
N ALA A 104 -33.20 -11.35 36.10
CA ALA A 104 -33.25 -9.94 35.85
C ALA A 104 -33.11 -9.55 34.35
N TYR A 105 -32.30 -10.26 33.57
CA TYR A 105 -31.91 -9.84 32.21
C TYR A 105 -32.44 -10.74 31.10
N GLY A 106 -32.81 -11.98 31.41
CA GLY A 106 -33.19 -12.99 30.40
C GLY A 106 -34.34 -12.53 29.50
N ALA A 107 -35.43 -11.99 30.06
CA ALA A 107 -36.57 -11.49 29.28
C ALA A 107 -36.15 -10.37 28.29
N ALA A 108 -35.25 -9.46 28.70
CA ALA A 108 -34.78 -8.39 27.85
C ALA A 108 -33.85 -8.89 26.72
N VAL A 109 -32.97 -9.86 26.99
CA VAL A 109 -32.10 -10.47 25.98
C VAL A 109 -32.92 -11.30 24.99
N GLN A 110 -33.95 -12.04 25.47
CA GLN A 110 -34.85 -12.78 24.57
C GLN A 110 -35.63 -11.82 23.66
N ASN A 111 -36.10 -10.70 24.19
CA ASN A 111 -36.76 -9.67 23.39
C ASN A 111 -35.80 -9.08 22.34
N ASP A 112 -34.52 -8.86 22.68
CA ASP A 112 -33.52 -8.40 21.73
C ASP A 112 -33.29 -9.42 20.59
N ILE A 113 -33.22 -10.74 20.90
CA ILE A 113 -33.10 -11.80 19.89
C ILE A 113 -34.29 -11.76 18.91
N ASN A 114 -35.51 -11.65 19.42
CA ASN A 114 -36.70 -11.61 18.58
C ASN A 114 -36.72 -10.34 17.69
N MET A 115 -36.32 -9.22 18.24
CA MET A 115 -36.21 -7.95 17.53
C MET A 115 -35.16 -8.03 16.40
N TYR A 116 -33.97 -8.61 16.64
CA TYR A 116 -32.95 -8.78 15.59
C TYR A 116 -33.46 -9.70 14.47
N ALA A 117 -34.14 -10.77 14.81
CA ALA A 117 -34.74 -11.68 13.83
C ALA A 117 -35.82 -10.97 12.98
N GLU A 118 -36.67 -10.17 13.60
CA GLU A 118 -37.69 -9.37 12.91
C GLU A 118 -37.04 -8.33 11.95
N LEU A 119 -36.02 -7.63 12.40
CA LEU A 119 -35.30 -6.68 11.56
C LEU A 119 -34.66 -7.38 10.34
N ARG A 120 -34.13 -8.60 10.54
CA ARG A 120 -33.54 -9.41 9.47
C ARG A 120 -34.57 -9.84 8.43
N GLU A 121 -35.79 -10.18 8.85
CA GLU A 121 -36.88 -10.48 7.92
C GLU A 121 -37.29 -9.23 7.12
N LYS A 122 -37.43 -8.08 7.78
CA LYS A 122 -37.80 -6.83 7.14
C LYS A 122 -36.81 -6.41 6.08
N ILE A 123 -35.48 -6.44 6.33
CA ILE A 123 -34.49 -6.04 5.34
C ILE A 123 -34.47 -6.95 4.10
N ASN A 124 -34.87 -8.20 4.27
CA ASN A 124 -34.98 -9.11 3.12
C ASN A 124 -36.29 -8.92 2.33
N SER A 125 -37.34 -8.39 2.97
CA SER A 125 -38.63 -8.18 2.32
C SER A 125 -38.73 -6.80 1.65
N ASP A 126 -38.49 -5.72 2.37
CA ASP A 126 -38.66 -4.35 1.89
C ASP A 126 -37.60 -3.41 2.49
N TRP A 127 -36.96 -2.61 1.62
CA TRP A 127 -35.91 -1.69 2.02
C TRP A 127 -36.40 -0.55 2.90
N ASP A 128 -37.51 0.10 2.51
CA ASP A 128 -38.02 1.29 3.21
C ASP A 128 -38.65 0.92 4.55
N GLU A 129 -39.35 -0.21 4.62
CA GLU A 129 -39.87 -0.73 5.87
C GLU A 129 -38.74 -1.08 6.86
N ALA A 130 -37.64 -1.68 6.35
CA ALA A 130 -36.49 -1.97 7.17
C ALA A 130 -35.82 -0.67 7.67
N LEU A 131 -35.61 0.31 6.80
CA LEU A 131 -35.00 1.59 7.16
C LEU A 131 -35.76 2.27 8.28
N GLU A 132 -37.08 2.35 8.19
CA GLU A 132 -37.92 2.93 9.23
C GLU A 132 -37.91 2.09 10.52
N ALA A 133 -37.88 0.76 10.41
CA ALA A 133 -37.75 -0.11 11.57
C ALA A 133 -36.41 0.14 12.32
N PHE A 134 -35.30 0.30 11.61
CA PHE A 134 -34.00 0.62 12.25
C PHE A 134 -33.97 1.99 12.92
N LYS A 135 -34.63 3.00 12.36
CA LYS A 135 -34.76 4.34 12.98
C LYS A 135 -35.55 4.30 14.29
N THR A 136 -36.49 3.36 14.43
CA THR A 136 -37.44 3.29 15.54
C THR A 136 -37.16 2.19 16.56
N VAL A 137 -36.02 1.49 16.47
CA VAL A 137 -35.61 0.40 17.37
C VAL A 137 -35.67 0.81 18.84
N LYS A 138 -36.41 0.02 19.63
CA LYS A 138 -36.54 0.22 21.08
C LYS A 138 -36.11 -1.04 21.82
N TYR A 139 -35.15 -0.89 22.70
CA TYR A 139 -34.67 -1.95 23.55
C TYR A 139 -35.47 -2.03 24.87
N MET A 140 -35.86 -3.21 25.25
CA MET A 140 -36.43 -3.46 26.57
C MET A 140 -35.39 -3.12 27.66
N SER A 141 -35.82 -2.48 28.76
CA SER A 141 -34.93 -2.18 29.89
C SER A 141 -34.52 -3.47 30.61
N LEU A 142 -33.27 -3.56 31.02
CA LEU A 142 -32.82 -4.64 31.90
C LEU A 142 -33.50 -4.55 33.27
N GLY A 143 -33.87 -5.68 33.85
CA GLY A 143 -34.38 -5.77 35.21
C GLY A 143 -33.31 -5.32 36.25
N ARG A 144 -33.73 -5.25 37.51
CA ARG A 144 -32.87 -4.82 38.60
C ARG A 144 -32.18 -6.03 39.23
N VAL A 145 -30.87 -6.01 39.31
CA VAL A 145 -30.06 -6.91 40.14
C VAL A 145 -29.87 -6.31 41.54
N PRO A 146 -29.62 -7.10 42.60
CA PRO A 146 -29.34 -6.62 43.94
C PRO A 146 -28.21 -5.60 43.96
N LYS A 147 -28.31 -4.57 44.83
CA LYS A 147 -27.28 -3.53 44.93
C LYS A 147 -25.94 -4.13 45.35
N GLY A 148 -24.87 -3.85 44.59
CA GLY A 148 -23.52 -4.38 44.81
C GLY A 148 -23.30 -5.78 44.24
N TYR A 149 -24.27 -6.39 43.56
CA TYR A 149 -24.06 -7.66 42.88
C TYR A 149 -23.19 -7.47 41.62
N GLU A 150 -22.04 -8.12 41.62
CA GLU A 150 -21.12 -8.16 40.51
C GLU A 150 -20.84 -9.61 40.14
N SER A 151 -20.92 -9.90 38.85
CA SER A 151 -20.55 -11.18 38.27
C SER A 151 -19.98 -10.99 36.88
N GLU A 152 -19.20 -11.96 36.40
CA GLU A 152 -18.67 -11.96 35.04
C GLU A 152 -19.80 -11.98 34.01
N THR A 153 -20.82 -12.80 34.24
CA THR A 153 -22.03 -12.90 33.40
C THR A 153 -22.73 -11.53 33.25
N LYS A 154 -22.94 -10.81 34.36
CA LYS A 154 -23.52 -9.44 34.32
C LYS A 154 -22.69 -8.51 33.42
N ASN A 155 -21.36 -8.52 33.57
CA ASN A 155 -20.45 -7.68 32.80
C ASN A 155 -20.47 -8.03 31.31
N VAL A 156 -20.44 -9.32 30.98
CA VAL A 156 -20.54 -9.81 29.60
C VAL A 156 -21.85 -9.32 28.95
N VAL A 157 -23.00 -9.57 29.57
CA VAL A 157 -24.31 -9.20 29.02
C VAL A 157 -24.44 -7.69 28.83
N THR A 158 -24.06 -6.89 29.83
CA THR A 158 -24.18 -5.43 29.73
C THR A 158 -23.25 -4.83 28.68
N THR A 159 -22.03 -5.34 28.57
CA THR A 159 -21.04 -4.87 27.59
C THR A 159 -21.42 -5.27 26.16
N ALA A 160 -21.80 -6.52 25.94
CA ALA A 160 -22.21 -7.00 24.63
C ALA A 160 -23.47 -6.28 24.15
N ARG A 161 -24.48 -6.16 25.02
CA ARG A 161 -25.71 -5.45 24.69
C ARG A 161 -25.49 -3.97 24.35
N LYS A 162 -24.56 -3.29 25.04
CA LYS A 162 -24.13 -1.93 24.68
C LYS A 162 -23.51 -1.90 23.29
N LYS A 163 -22.61 -2.83 23.00
CA LYS A 163 -21.97 -2.97 21.67
C LYS A 163 -23.03 -3.16 20.57
N PHE A 164 -24.02 -4.03 20.77
CA PHE A 164 -25.06 -4.27 19.76
C PHE A 164 -25.94 -3.04 19.53
N LYS A 165 -26.30 -2.32 20.60
CA LYS A 165 -26.99 -1.03 20.47
C LYS A 165 -26.20 -0.04 19.62
N ASP A 166 -24.88 0.03 19.82
CA ASP A 166 -24.02 0.93 19.08
C ASP A 166 -23.81 0.50 17.63
N LEU A 167 -23.86 -0.81 17.34
CA LEU A 167 -23.88 -1.36 15.98
C LEU A 167 -25.19 -0.98 15.26
N LEU A 168 -26.35 -1.26 15.84
CA LEU A 168 -27.64 -0.97 15.20
C LEU A 168 -27.86 0.52 14.96
N LYS A 169 -27.34 1.40 15.82
CA LYS A 169 -27.39 2.86 15.60
C LYS A 169 -26.68 3.32 14.34
N LYS A 170 -25.74 2.54 13.82
CA LYS A 170 -25.01 2.86 12.58
C LYS A 170 -25.79 2.51 11.33
N VAL A 171 -26.75 1.55 11.42
CA VAL A 171 -27.47 1.05 10.23
C VAL A 171 -28.22 2.15 9.48
N PRO A 172 -28.97 3.09 10.12
CA PRO A 172 -29.59 4.19 9.38
C PRO A 172 -28.60 5.10 8.63
N GLY A 173 -27.35 5.17 9.07
CA GLY A 173 -26.30 5.88 8.33
C GLY A 173 -25.69 5.08 7.19
N ILE A 174 -25.88 3.75 7.18
CA ILE A 174 -25.48 2.85 6.08
C ILE A 174 -26.61 2.74 5.06
N MET A 175 -27.86 2.58 5.53
CA MET A 175 -29.09 2.63 4.72
C MET A 175 -29.59 4.08 4.63
N CYS A 176 -28.73 5.02 4.18
CA CYS A 176 -28.96 6.46 4.36
C CYS A 176 -30.07 7.05 3.47
N VAL A 177 -30.55 6.32 2.47
CA VAL A 177 -31.55 6.77 1.49
C VAL A 177 -32.72 5.80 1.39
N SER A 178 -33.91 6.31 1.08
CA SER A 178 -35.09 5.53 0.70
C SER A 178 -34.94 4.95 -0.72
N SER A 179 -35.82 4.05 -1.09
CA SER A 179 -35.85 3.49 -2.46
C SER A 179 -36.14 4.56 -3.51
N GLU A 180 -36.94 5.57 -3.20
CA GLU A 180 -37.25 6.71 -4.09
C GLU A 180 -36.04 7.62 -4.25
N GLU A 181 -35.41 8.03 -3.13
CA GLU A 181 -34.17 8.83 -3.15
C GLU A 181 -33.05 8.11 -3.91
N HIS A 182 -32.87 6.80 -3.70
CA HIS A 182 -31.91 6.03 -4.48
C HIS A 182 -32.20 6.05 -5.99
N ALA A 183 -33.46 5.93 -6.38
CA ALA A 183 -33.83 5.98 -7.79
C ALA A 183 -33.53 7.36 -8.42
N ASP A 184 -33.70 8.43 -7.67
CA ASP A 184 -33.37 9.78 -8.08
C ASP A 184 -31.86 10.00 -8.13
N ASP A 185 -31.11 9.53 -7.14
CA ASP A 185 -29.64 9.57 -7.12
C ASP A 185 -29.05 8.82 -8.33
N MET A 186 -29.57 7.63 -8.67
CA MET A 186 -29.09 6.88 -9.83
C MET A 186 -29.33 7.63 -11.15
N ARG A 187 -30.47 8.34 -11.27
CA ARG A 187 -30.74 9.18 -12.44
C ARG A 187 -29.79 10.37 -12.53
N LEU A 188 -29.55 11.05 -11.41
CA LEU A 188 -28.66 12.21 -11.34
C LEU A 188 -27.19 11.85 -11.58
N LEU A 189 -26.72 10.72 -11.05
CA LEU A 189 -25.33 10.31 -11.13
C LEU A 189 -24.95 9.66 -12.48
N ARG A 190 -25.92 9.22 -13.27
CA ARG A 190 -25.65 8.50 -14.53
C ARG A 190 -24.83 9.34 -15.52
N ASP A 191 -25.21 10.58 -15.74
CA ASP A 191 -24.55 11.47 -16.70
C ASP A 191 -23.14 11.87 -16.23
N PRO A 192 -22.93 12.30 -14.96
CA PRO A 192 -21.60 12.52 -14.41
C PRO A 192 -20.68 11.29 -14.50
N VAL A 193 -21.18 10.10 -14.16
CA VAL A 193 -20.42 8.86 -14.26
C VAL A 193 -20.07 8.51 -15.70
N THR A 194 -21.01 8.71 -16.63
CA THR A 194 -20.73 8.52 -18.06
C THR A 194 -19.61 9.45 -18.52
N LYS A 195 -19.67 10.72 -18.16
CA LYS A 195 -18.62 11.69 -18.48
C LYS A 195 -17.26 11.32 -17.86
N LEU A 196 -17.26 10.86 -16.59
CA LEU A 196 -16.04 10.38 -15.93
C LEU A 196 -15.42 9.21 -16.72
N ILE A 197 -16.22 8.24 -17.14
CA ILE A 197 -15.75 7.09 -17.91
C ILE A 197 -15.18 7.52 -19.27
N GLU A 198 -15.83 8.47 -19.96
CA GLU A 198 -15.31 9.06 -21.19
C GLU A 198 -13.93 9.69 -21.00
N LEU A 199 -13.74 10.43 -19.88
CA LEU A 199 -12.46 11.05 -19.51
C LEU A 199 -11.38 10.00 -19.20
N VAL A 200 -11.73 8.91 -18.49
CA VAL A 200 -10.80 7.81 -18.21
C VAL A 200 -10.32 7.15 -19.51
N LYS A 201 -11.24 6.88 -20.45
CA LYS A 201 -10.90 6.35 -21.78
C LYS A 201 -10.07 7.33 -22.60
N GLN A 202 -10.39 8.62 -22.56
CA GLN A 202 -9.60 9.67 -23.22
C GLN A 202 -8.18 9.73 -22.63
N PHE A 203 -8.06 9.71 -21.31
CA PHE A 203 -6.76 9.66 -20.64
C PHE A 203 -5.93 8.45 -21.10
N GLY A 204 -6.54 7.26 -21.16
CA GLY A 204 -5.86 6.04 -21.62
C GLY A 204 -5.31 6.18 -23.05
N ARG A 205 -6.11 6.74 -23.99
CA ARG A 205 -5.67 6.98 -25.36
C ARG A 205 -4.53 7.99 -25.45
N GLU A 206 -4.66 9.14 -24.75
CA GLU A 206 -3.63 10.18 -24.76
C GLU A 206 -2.34 9.71 -24.08
N TYR A 207 -2.45 8.97 -22.96
CA TYR A 207 -1.31 8.42 -22.24
C TYR A 207 -0.55 7.38 -23.08
N SER A 208 -1.28 6.50 -23.78
CA SER A 208 -0.67 5.55 -24.72
C SER A 208 0.04 6.27 -25.86
N ALA A 209 -0.60 7.27 -26.46
CA ALA A 209 0.01 8.05 -27.54
C ALA A 209 1.27 8.80 -27.09
N GLU A 210 1.31 9.28 -25.85
CA GLU A 210 2.49 9.95 -25.31
C GLU A 210 3.63 8.96 -25.02
N LYS A 211 3.32 7.75 -24.53
CA LYS A 211 4.31 6.67 -24.39
C LYS A 211 4.88 6.24 -25.73
N ASP A 212 4.06 6.13 -26.77
CA ASP A 212 4.50 5.78 -28.13
C ASP A 212 5.45 6.85 -28.72
N LYS A 213 5.20 8.16 -28.49
CA LYS A 213 6.13 9.23 -28.88
C LYS A 213 7.50 9.11 -28.19
N MET A 214 7.48 8.66 -26.92
CA MET A 214 8.72 8.41 -26.15
C MET A 214 9.35 7.05 -26.45
N ASN A 215 8.79 6.25 -27.36
CA ASN A 215 9.18 4.88 -27.64
C ASN A 215 9.31 4.04 -26.36
N SER A 216 8.34 4.18 -25.46
CA SER A 216 8.30 3.52 -24.15
C SER A 216 7.02 2.73 -23.96
N ALA A 217 7.06 1.71 -23.10
CA ALA A 217 5.92 0.90 -22.71
C ALA A 217 6.04 0.54 -21.23
N ASP A 218 4.92 0.57 -20.51
CA ASP A 218 4.87 0.01 -19.16
C ASP A 218 4.43 -1.47 -19.19
N PHE A 219 4.40 -2.12 -18.01
CA PHE A 219 4.03 -3.54 -17.92
C PHE A 219 2.59 -3.82 -18.36
N SER A 220 1.65 -2.88 -18.11
CA SER A 220 0.27 -2.99 -18.59
C SER A 220 0.20 -2.94 -20.11
N ASP A 221 0.99 -2.09 -20.76
CA ASP A 221 1.04 -2.04 -22.24
C ASP A 221 1.51 -3.38 -22.82
N ILE A 222 2.57 -3.96 -22.24
CA ILE A 222 3.10 -5.26 -22.70
C ILE A 222 2.03 -6.34 -22.55
N LEU A 223 1.34 -6.35 -21.40
CA LEU A 223 0.26 -7.30 -21.13
C LEU A 223 -0.88 -7.17 -22.16
N HIS A 224 -1.37 -5.94 -22.37
CA HIS A 224 -2.47 -5.69 -23.31
C HIS A 224 -2.07 -5.86 -24.78
N ARG A 225 -0.85 -5.52 -25.15
CA ARG A 225 -0.34 -5.80 -26.52
C ARG A 225 -0.29 -7.31 -26.77
N ALA A 226 0.19 -8.10 -25.80
CA ALA A 226 0.15 -9.56 -25.90
C ALA A 226 -1.29 -10.08 -25.98
N LEU A 227 -2.19 -9.58 -25.13
CA LEU A 227 -3.58 -10.00 -25.11
C LEU A 227 -4.30 -9.69 -26.44
N ASN A 228 -4.08 -8.51 -27.03
CA ASN A 228 -4.66 -8.12 -28.31
C ASN A 228 -4.18 -9.00 -29.48
N LEU A 229 -3.01 -9.61 -29.37
CA LEU A 229 -2.53 -10.60 -30.34
C LEU A 229 -3.21 -11.96 -30.17
N LEU A 230 -3.71 -12.29 -28.96
CA LEU A 230 -4.19 -13.62 -28.59
C LEU A 230 -5.70 -13.74 -28.55
N ALA A 231 -6.41 -12.66 -28.22
CA ALA A 231 -7.84 -12.69 -27.94
C ALA A 231 -8.57 -11.46 -28.47
N VAL A 232 -9.79 -11.67 -28.97
CA VAL A 232 -10.71 -10.60 -29.37
C VAL A 232 -12.00 -10.77 -28.58
N SER A 233 -12.60 -9.67 -28.10
CA SER A 233 -13.89 -9.71 -27.43
C SER A 233 -14.99 -10.27 -28.34
N ASP A 234 -15.85 -11.13 -27.81
CA ASP A 234 -17.05 -11.61 -28.49
C ASP A 234 -18.25 -10.67 -28.32
N GLY A 235 -18.09 -9.56 -27.58
CA GLY A 235 -19.14 -8.59 -27.29
C GLY A 235 -20.13 -9.01 -26.20
N SER A 236 -20.03 -10.24 -25.68
CA SER A 236 -20.92 -10.78 -24.63
C SER A 236 -20.23 -10.94 -23.27
N GLY A 237 -18.99 -10.45 -23.12
CA GLY A 237 -18.15 -10.62 -21.95
C GLY A 237 -17.20 -11.82 -22.04
N GLY A 238 -17.27 -12.58 -23.14
CA GLY A 238 -16.34 -13.64 -23.50
C GLY A 238 -15.27 -13.18 -24.48
N TYR A 239 -14.53 -14.13 -25.05
CA TYR A 239 -13.48 -13.87 -26.03
C TYR A 239 -13.38 -14.97 -27.09
N ILE A 240 -12.83 -14.58 -28.25
CA ILE A 240 -12.52 -15.48 -29.36
C ILE A 240 -10.99 -15.52 -29.50
N LYS A 241 -10.40 -16.73 -29.54
CA LYS A 241 -8.98 -16.92 -29.79
C LYS A 241 -8.64 -16.51 -31.23
N THR A 242 -7.55 -15.76 -31.37
CA THR A 242 -6.96 -15.48 -32.70
C THR A 242 -6.31 -16.72 -33.31
N ASP A 243 -5.93 -16.65 -34.58
CA ASP A 243 -5.19 -17.75 -35.22
C ASP A 243 -3.83 -17.96 -34.55
N LEU A 244 -3.15 -16.89 -34.15
CA LEU A 244 -1.90 -16.97 -33.38
C LEU A 244 -2.10 -17.70 -32.04
N ALA A 245 -3.18 -17.40 -31.31
CA ALA A 245 -3.47 -18.08 -30.05
C ALA A 245 -3.76 -19.58 -30.26
N ARG A 246 -4.45 -19.93 -31.35
CA ARG A 246 -4.70 -21.33 -31.72
C ARG A 246 -3.40 -22.06 -32.07
N GLU A 247 -2.51 -21.42 -32.83
CA GLU A 247 -1.19 -21.95 -33.14
C GLU A 247 -0.38 -22.16 -31.86
N LEU A 248 -0.27 -21.16 -30.99
CA LEU A 248 0.45 -21.26 -29.70
C LEU A 248 -0.15 -22.35 -28.81
N SER A 249 -1.48 -22.45 -28.74
CA SER A 249 -2.14 -23.48 -27.94
C SER A 249 -1.86 -24.92 -28.40
N SER A 250 -1.50 -25.09 -29.66
CA SER A 250 -1.09 -26.40 -30.21
C SER A 250 0.36 -26.78 -29.88
N HIS A 251 1.21 -25.77 -29.56
CA HIS A 251 2.62 -26.00 -29.24
C HIS A 251 2.83 -26.38 -27.78
N TYR A 252 1.99 -25.89 -26.86
CA TYR A 252 2.16 -26.18 -25.45
C TYR A 252 1.48 -27.50 -25.05
N VAL A 253 2.25 -28.44 -24.58
CA VAL A 253 1.74 -29.72 -24.05
C VAL A 253 1.09 -29.47 -22.69
N GLU A 254 1.74 -28.68 -21.83
CA GLU A 254 1.27 -28.31 -20.52
C GLU A 254 1.64 -26.85 -20.23
N ILE A 255 0.77 -26.13 -19.53
CA ILE A 255 0.98 -24.77 -19.03
C ILE A 255 0.84 -24.84 -17.52
N LEU A 256 1.92 -24.54 -16.80
CA LEU A 256 2.00 -24.59 -15.35
C LEU A 256 2.09 -23.17 -14.81
N VAL A 257 1.13 -22.77 -13.97
CA VAL A 257 1.07 -21.43 -13.38
C VAL A 257 1.05 -21.55 -11.86
N ASP A 258 2.07 -20.98 -11.23
CA ASP A 258 2.17 -20.90 -9.78
C ASP A 258 1.61 -19.56 -9.26
N GLU A 259 1.33 -19.48 -7.94
CA GLU A 259 0.79 -18.29 -7.26
C GLU A 259 -0.48 -17.73 -7.95
N TYR A 260 -1.36 -18.60 -8.42
CA TYR A 260 -2.53 -18.21 -9.23
C TYR A 260 -3.50 -17.27 -8.53
N GLN A 261 -3.47 -17.19 -7.19
CA GLN A 261 -4.26 -16.23 -6.41
C GLN A 261 -3.81 -14.77 -6.58
N ASP A 262 -2.65 -14.52 -7.20
CA ASP A 262 -2.10 -13.17 -7.38
C ASP A 262 -2.28 -12.61 -8.79
N ILE A 263 -2.95 -13.33 -9.67
CA ILE A 263 -3.23 -12.86 -11.04
C ILE A 263 -4.48 -11.98 -11.12
N ASN A 264 -4.61 -11.24 -12.23
CA ASN A 264 -5.81 -10.49 -12.59
C ASN A 264 -6.52 -11.09 -13.80
N GLU A 265 -7.70 -10.56 -14.17
CA GLU A 265 -8.51 -11.08 -15.29
C GLU A 265 -7.78 -10.99 -16.65
N ALA A 266 -6.96 -9.96 -16.87
CA ALA A 266 -6.18 -9.84 -18.11
C ALA A 266 -5.10 -10.92 -18.23
N GLN A 267 -4.43 -11.25 -17.12
CA GLN A 267 -3.44 -12.33 -17.06
C GLN A 267 -4.11 -13.71 -17.19
N ASP A 268 -5.23 -13.93 -16.50
CA ASP A 268 -6.02 -15.17 -16.64
C ASP A 268 -6.41 -15.41 -18.09
N MET A 269 -6.87 -14.38 -18.78
CA MET A 269 -7.26 -14.49 -20.18
C MET A 269 -6.08 -14.88 -21.09
N ILE A 270 -4.87 -14.38 -20.85
CA ILE A 270 -3.68 -14.81 -21.61
C ILE A 270 -3.46 -16.31 -21.44
N PHE A 271 -3.44 -16.82 -20.19
CA PHE A 271 -3.23 -18.25 -19.94
C PHE A 271 -4.31 -19.11 -20.62
N ARG A 272 -5.56 -18.68 -20.55
CA ARG A 272 -6.69 -19.35 -21.21
C ARG A 272 -6.58 -19.29 -22.73
N ALA A 273 -6.16 -18.16 -23.29
CA ALA A 273 -6.03 -18.00 -24.74
C ALA A 273 -4.94 -18.92 -25.34
N ILE A 274 -3.81 -19.10 -24.65
CA ILE A 274 -2.70 -19.96 -25.11
C ILE A 274 -2.85 -21.44 -24.71
N SER A 275 -3.88 -21.79 -23.93
CA SER A 275 -4.15 -23.17 -23.52
C SER A 275 -4.99 -23.92 -24.56
N ALA A 276 -4.97 -25.26 -24.54
CA ALA A 276 -5.85 -26.13 -25.34
C ALA A 276 -7.22 -26.25 -24.66
N ASP A 277 -8.03 -25.18 -24.72
CA ASP A 277 -9.34 -25.04 -24.07
C ASP A 277 -9.31 -25.41 -22.58
N GLU A 278 -8.26 -24.95 -21.92
CA GLU A 278 -7.92 -25.17 -20.49
C GLU A 278 -7.62 -26.64 -20.12
N ASN A 279 -7.63 -27.57 -21.06
CA ASN A 279 -7.36 -29.00 -20.80
C ASN A 279 -5.90 -29.29 -20.43
N ASN A 280 -4.98 -28.40 -20.78
CA ASN A 280 -3.55 -28.50 -20.48
C ASN A 280 -3.07 -27.39 -19.53
N LEU A 281 -3.99 -26.73 -18.79
CA LEU A 281 -3.68 -25.66 -17.85
C LEU A 281 -3.70 -26.20 -16.42
N PHE A 282 -2.53 -26.23 -15.77
CA PHE A 282 -2.34 -26.60 -14.38
C PHE A 282 -2.04 -25.37 -13.56
N THR A 283 -2.84 -25.11 -12.52
CA THR A 283 -2.73 -23.92 -11.68
C THR A 283 -2.52 -24.30 -10.23
N VAL A 284 -1.57 -23.65 -9.58
CA VAL A 284 -1.28 -23.84 -8.15
C VAL A 284 -1.44 -22.51 -7.44
N GLY A 285 -2.01 -22.52 -6.23
CA GLY A 285 -2.19 -21.32 -5.45
C GLY A 285 -2.76 -21.59 -4.07
N ASP A 286 -2.72 -20.58 -3.23
CA ASP A 286 -3.36 -20.56 -1.92
C ASP A 286 -4.01 -19.19 -1.71
N VAL A 287 -5.34 -19.14 -1.70
CA VAL A 287 -6.11 -17.90 -1.53
C VAL A 287 -5.75 -17.19 -0.22
N LYS A 288 -5.43 -17.95 0.84
CA LYS A 288 -4.98 -17.40 2.14
C LYS A 288 -3.69 -16.59 2.04
N GLN A 289 -2.89 -16.81 0.98
CA GLN A 289 -1.65 -16.10 0.71
C GLN A 289 -1.82 -14.94 -0.29
N SER A 290 -3.04 -14.61 -0.70
CA SER A 290 -3.30 -13.46 -1.57
C SER A 290 -3.14 -12.17 -0.78
N ILE A 291 -2.05 -11.45 -1.01
CA ILE A 291 -1.71 -10.18 -0.35
C ILE A 291 -1.45 -9.03 -1.33
N TYR A 292 -1.69 -9.24 -2.64
CA TYR A 292 -1.43 -8.27 -3.71
C TYR A 292 -2.69 -7.61 -4.30
N ARG A 293 -3.81 -7.56 -3.57
CA ARG A 293 -5.01 -6.82 -4.03
C ARG A 293 -4.72 -5.36 -4.40
N PHE A 294 -3.79 -4.70 -3.72
CA PHE A 294 -3.36 -3.35 -4.06
C PHE A 294 -2.61 -3.24 -5.40
N ARG A 295 -2.18 -4.38 -5.97
CA ARG A 295 -1.67 -4.54 -7.34
C ARG A 295 -2.71 -5.15 -8.27
N GLN A 296 -3.98 -5.10 -7.88
CA GLN A 296 -5.12 -5.62 -8.64
C GLN A 296 -5.13 -7.14 -8.81
N ALA A 297 -4.47 -7.90 -7.91
CA ALA A 297 -4.66 -9.33 -7.82
C ALA A 297 -6.12 -9.65 -7.45
N MET A 298 -6.69 -10.65 -8.11
CA MET A 298 -8.10 -11.07 -7.99
C MET A 298 -8.18 -12.54 -7.57
N PRO A 299 -8.07 -12.85 -6.26
CA PRO A 299 -8.13 -14.22 -5.76
C PRO A 299 -9.46 -14.92 -6.10
N GLU A 300 -10.50 -14.14 -6.39
CA GLU A 300 -11.81 -14.62 -6.85
C GLU A 300 -11.71 -15.47 -8.14
N ILE A 301 -10.70 -15.20 -8.98
CA ILE A 301 -10.44 -15.99 -10.19
C ILE A 301 -10.08 -17.43 -9.79
N PHE A 302 -9.17 -17.58 -8.82
CA PHE A 302 -8.77 -18.89 -8.33
C PHE A 302 -9.91 -19.62 -7.60
N LEU A 303 -10.70 -18.90 -6.78
CA LEU A 303 -11.89 -19.46 -6.12
C LEU A 303 -12.94 -19.93 -7.14
N ARG A 304 -13.22 -19.13 -8.16
CA ARG A 304 -14.13 -19.50 -9.26
C ARG A 304 -13.64 -20.77 -9.97
N ARG A 305 -12.35 -20.83 -10.26
CA ARG A 305 -11.74 -22.02 -10.88
C ARG A 305 -11.84 -23.23 -9.98
N ARG A 306 -11.51 -23.10 -8.69
CA ARG A 306 -11.63 -24.18 -7.69
C ARG A 306 -13.08 -24.69 -7.57
N SER A 307 -14.09 -23.82 -7.61
CA SER A 307 -15.49 -24.20 -7.49
C SER A 307 -16.00 -25.09 -8.66
N THR A 308 -15.32 -25.06 -9.80
CA THR A 308 -15.65 -25.90 -10.96
C THR A 308 -14.89 -27.24 -10.98
N THR A 309 -13.93 -27.46 -10.08
CA THR A 309 -13.15 -28.69 -10.03
C THR A 309 -13.86 -29.82 -9.29
N HIS A 310 -13.55 -31.04 -9.67
CA HIS A 310 -13.98 -32.25 -9.00
C HIS A 310 -12.86 -32.83 -8.13
N SER A 311 -13.21 -33.60 -7.09
CA SER A 311 -12.23 -34.35 -6.29
C SER A 311 -11.40 -35.26 -7.18
N PHE A 312 -10.08 -35.37 -6.87
CA PHE A 312 -9.16 -36.25 -7.58
C PHE A 312 -9.66 -37.70 -7.64
N GLU A 313 -10.28 -38.18 -6.58
CA GLU A 313 -10.83 -39.55 -6.48
C GLU A 313 -12.00 -39.80 -7.44
N SER A 314 -12.69 -38.76 -7.88
CA SER A 314 -13.83 -38.87 -8.79
C SER A 314 -13.42 -39.23 -10.22
N GLY A 315 -12.18 -38.97 -10.61
CA GLY A 315 -11.68 -39.12 -11.97
C GLY A 315 -12.34 -38.24 -13.02
N LYS A 316 -13.17 -37.25 -12.60
CA LYS A 316 -13.87 -36.30 -13.50
C LYS A 316 -13.08 -35.02 -13.63
N TYR A 317 -12.88 -34.55 -14.83
CA TYR A 317 -12.20 -33.29 -15.13
C TYR A 317 -13.17 -32.09 -15.11
N PRO A 318 -12.69 -30.88 -14.77
CA PRO A 318 -11.36 -30.56 -14.24
C PRO A 318 -11.14 -31.09 -12.81
N LEU A 319 -9.90 -31.51 -12.51
CA LEU A 319 -9.55 -32.08 -11.20
C LEU A 319 -9.04 -31.00 -10.24
N GLY A 320 -9.44 -31.09 -8.97
CA GLY A 320 -8.91 -30.30 -7.87
C GLY A 320 -8.16 -31.18 -6.87
N ILE A 321 -6.92 -30.81 -6.55
CA ILE A 321 -6.09 -31.47 -5.55
C ILE A 321 -5.82 -30.48 -4.42
N THR A 322 -6.15 -30.86 -3.19
CA THR A 322 -5.85 -30.06 -1.99
C THR A 322 -4.61 -30.64 -1.31
N LEU A 323 -3.56 -29.82 -1.19
CA LEU A 323 -2.35 -30.16 -0.45
C LEU A 323 -2.54 -29.74 1.01
N GLY A 324 -2.90 -30.68 1.90
CA GLY A 324 -3.23 -30.44 3.31
C GLY A 324 -2.04 -30.54 4.26
N SER A 325 -0.84 -30.95 3.81
CA SER A 325 0.32 -31.18 4.67
C SER A 325 1.37 -30.07 4.50
N ASN A 326 1.79 -29.50 5.61
CA ASN A 326 2.87 -28.51 5.64
C ASN A 326 4.19 -29.19 6.04
N PHE A 327 5.18 -29.15 5.14
CA PHE A 327 6.51 -29.72 5.36
C PHE A 327 7.59 -28.65 5.59
N ARG A 328 7.27 -27.37 5.44
CA ARG A 328 8.20 -26.23 5.56
C ARG A 328 8.33 -25.76 6.98
N SER A 329 7.21 -25.56 7.67
CA SER A 329 7.15 -24.97 8.99
C SER A 329 7.06 -26.03 10.09
N ARG A 330 7.62 -25.73 11.27
CA ARG A 330 7.43 -26.56 12.47
C ARG A 330 5.99 -26.53 12.92
N VAL A 331 5.51 -27.62 13.55
CA VAL A 331 4.14 -27.76 14.07
C VAL A 331 3.78 -26.59 14.97
N GLY A 332 4.67 -26.12 15.86
CA GLY A 332 4.42 -24.96 16.70
C GLY A 332 4.06 -23.67 15.91
N VAL A 333 4.71 -23.41 14.77
CA VAL A 333 4.41 -22.25 13.92
C VAL A 333 3.04 -22.39 13.28
N THR A 334 2.76 -23.55 12.71
CA THR A 334 1.50 -23.78 12.03
C THR A 334 0.31 -23.76 12.99
N SER A 335 0.43 -24.28 14.25
CA SER A 335 -0.65 -24.24 15.25
C SER A 335 -1.05 -22.82 15.70
N CYS A 336 -0.10 -21.87 15.90
CA CYS A 336 -0.48 -20.49 16.25
C CYS A 336 -1.14 -19.76 15.06
N VAL A 337 -0.61 -19.95 13.87
CA VAL A 337 -1.25 -19.41 12.67
C VAL A 337 -2.73 -19.83 12.66
N ASN A 338 -3.02 -21.12 12.87
CA ASN A 338 -4.37 -21.62 12.89
C ASN A 338 -5.19 -21.12 14.09
N TYR A 339 -4.60 -21.07 15.30
CA TYR A 339 -5.31 -20.52 16.46
C TYR A 339 -5.80 -19.10 16.21
N ILE A 340 -4.97 -18.25 15.56
CA ILE A 340 -5.33 -16.87 15.23
C ILE A 340 -6.35 -16.85 14.08
N PHE A 341 -6.06 -17.56 12.99
CA PHE A 341 -6.87 -17.46 11.78
C PHE A 341 -8.23 -18.17 11.89
N ARG A 342 -8.40 -19.19 12.73
CA ARG A 342 -9.72 -19.71 13.08
C ARG A 342 -10.66 -18.66 13.64
N GLN A 343 -10.12 -17.67 14.36
CA GLN A 343 -10.90 -16.61 14.96
C GLN A 343 -11.13 -15.42 14.01
N LEU A 344 -10.29 -15.27 12.98
CA LEU A 344 -10.30 -14.13 12.07
C LEU A 344 -10.81 -14.47 10.67
N MET A 345 -10.57 -15.70 10.18
CA MET A 345 -10.98 -16.11 8.83
C MET A 345 -12.31 -16.83 8.88
N SER A 346 -13.29 -16.28 8.18
CA SER A 346 -14.54 -16.90 7.81
C SER A 346 -14.71 -16.77 6.30
N THR A 347 -15.71 -17.41 5.74
CA THR A 347 -16.06 -17.25 4.32
C THR A 347 -16.28 -15.78 3.96
N GLU A 348 -16.81 -14.96 4.89
CA GLU A 348 -17.07 -13.53 4.68
C GLU A 348 -15.82 -12.67 4.85
N ALA A 349 -14.92 -12.98 5.79
CA ALA A 349 -13.74 -12.17 6.10
C ALA A 349 -12.48 -12.63 5.39
N GLY A 350 -12.37 -13.90 5.04
CA GLY A 350 -11.19 -14.52 4.44
C GLY A 350 -11.48 -15.37 3.20
N GLU A 351 -12.72 -15.35 2.71
CA GLU A 351 -13.18 -16.10 1.53
C GLU A 351 -13.09 -17.65 1.66
N LEU A 352 -12.67 -18.15 2.85
CA LEU A 352 -12.48 -19.57 3.16
C LEU A 352 -12.78 -19.88 4.63
N GLU A 353 -13.28 -21.09 4.91
CA GLU A 353 -13.25 -21.67 6.26
C GLU A 353 -11.84 -22.20 6.56
N TYR A 354 -11.38 -22.01 7.79
CA TYR A 354 -10.00 -22.29 8.21
C TYR A 354 -9.86 -23.60 9.00
N ASP A 355 -8.83 -24.39 8.68
CA ASP A 355 -8.49 -25.67 9.32
C ASP A 355 -7.09 -25.68 9.94
N ASP A 356 -6.84 -26.48 10.98
CA ASP A 356 -5.89 -26.32 12.12
C ASP A 356 -4.36 -26.43 12.03
N SER A 357 -3.61 -25.67 12.89
CA SER A 357 -2.19 -25.88 13.33
C SER A 357 -1.59 -24.90 14.41
N ASP A 358 -0.43 -25.12 15.10
CA ASP A 358 0.09 -24.47 16.36
C ASP A 358 1.22 -23.40 16.34
N CYS A 359 1.34 -22.43 17.33
CA CYS A 359 2.36 -21.36 17.43
C CYS A 359 2.62 -20.73 18.84
N GLU A 360 3.72 -19.97 19.05
CA GLU A 360 4.04 -19.21 20.27
C GLU A 360 3.67 -17.72 20.18
N LEU A 361 3.04 -17.16 21.23
CA LEU A 361 2.69 -15.75 21.36
C LEU A 361 3.50 -15.09 22.47
N HIS A 362 4.24 -14.01 22.15
CA HIS A 362 4.92 -13.17 23.13
C HIS A 362 4.13 -11.89 23.37
N VAL A 363 3.65 -11.66 24.59
CA VAL A 363 2.94 -10.44 24.96
C VAL A 363 3.88 -9.46 25.65
N VAL A 364 4.08 -8.29 25.05
CA VAL A 364 4.82 -7.18 25.65
C VAL A 364 3.82 -6.16 26.19
N THR A 365 3.79 -5.97 27.52
CA THR A 365 2.92 -4.97 28.15
C THR A 365 3.72 -3.71 28.47
N ASP A 366 3.26 -2.57 27.96
CA ASP A 366 3.76 -1.25 28.30
C ASP A 366 2.57 -0.30 28.57
N LYS A 367 2.76 0.64 29.49
CA LYS A 367 1.75 1.65 29.85
C LYS A 367 2.00 3.00 29.15
N GLY A 368 3.01 3.07 28.28
CA GLY A 368 3.40 4.27 27.53
C GLY A 368 2.46 4.66 26.39
N ASN A 369 2.79 5.75 25.72
CA ASN A 369 2.14 6.13 24.46
C ASN A 369 2.59 5.18 23.32
N ARG A 370 2.02 5.32 22.12
CA ARG A 370 2.30 4.43 20.98
C ARG A 370 3.79 4.41 20.57
N ALA A 371 4.50 5.55 20.68
CA ALA A 371 5.91 5.63 20.33
C ALA A 371 6.77 4.88 21.36
N ASP A 372 6.51 5.06 22.65
CA ASP A 372 7.21 4.36 23.75
C ASP A 372 6.98 2.85 23.64
N THR A 373 5.78 2.42 23.26
CA THR A 373 5.43 1.01 23.03
C THR A 373 6.24 0.42 21.88
N LEU A 374 6.39 1.14 20.76
CA LEU A 374 7.18 0.68 19.61
C LEU A 374 8.66 0.51 19.97
N GLU A 375 9.24 1.48 20.68
CA GLU A 375 10.62 1.37 21.16
C GLU A 375 10.80 0.22 22.15
N ALA A 376 9.83 0.00 23.05
CA ALA A 376 9.86 -1.12 24.00
C ALA A 376 9.82 -2.46 23.27
N GLN A 377 9.00 -2.61 22.24
CA GLN A 377 8.95 -3.79 21.38
C GLN A 377 10.27 -4.00 20.65
N ALA A 378 10.82 -2.96 20.02
CA ALA A 378 12.08 -3.05 19.31
C ALA A 378 13.24 -3.47 20.24
N ARG A 379 13.33 -2.88 21.44
CA ARG A 379 14.31 -3.27 22.46
C ARG A 379 14.12 -4.70 22.96
N TYR A 380 12.87 -5.17 23.07
CA TYR A 380 12.57 -6.55 23.42
C TYR A 380 13.05 -7.52 22.34
N VAL A 381 12.71 -7.26 21.08
CA VAL A 381 13.13 -8.08 19.93
C VAL A 381 14.65 -8.13 19.83
N ALA A 382 15.34 -7.00 19.96
CA ALA A 382 16.79 -6.95 19.92
C ALA A 382 17.42 -7.77 21.05
N ARG A 383 16.86 -7.74 22.27
CA ARG A 383 17.31 -8.59 23.38
C ARG A 383 17.05 -10.08 23.15
N TYR A 384 15.90 -10.40 22.55
CA TYR A 384 15.54 -11.78 22.23
C TYR A 384 16.52 -12.38 21.22
N ILE A 385 16.81 -11.67 20.14
CA ILE A 385 17.76 -12.10 19.10
C ILE A 385 19.17 -12.27 19.70
N ASP A 386 19.68 -11.26 20.42
CA ASP A 386 21.00 -11.28 21.04
C ASP A 386 21.17 -12.48 22.01
N ARG A 387 20.17 -12.69 22.87
CA ARG A 387 20.15 -13.83 23.80
C ARG A 387 20.14 -15.16 23.06
N THR A 388 19.26 -15.31 22.05
CA THR A 388 19.09 -16.57 21.29
C THR A 388 20.38 -16.98 20.59
N VAL A 389 21.05 -16.02 19.93
CA VAL A 389 22.33 -16.27 19.25
C VAL A 389 23.43 -16.59 20.25
N ARG A 390 23.56 -15.84 21.37
CA ARG A 390 24.60 -16.08 22.39
C ARG A 390 24.43 -17.39 23.15
N GLU A 391 23.20 -17.77 23.45
CA GLU A 391 22.94 -19.05 24.11
C GLU A 391 23.21 -20.26 23.22
N GLY A 392 23.06 -20.11 21.90
CA GLY A 392 23.31 -21.16 20.90
C GLY A 392 22.44 -22.42 21.05
N LYS A 393 21.35 -22.34 21.85
CA LYS A 393 20.47 -23.49 22.13
C LYS A 393 19.41 -23.71 21.05
N MET A 394 19.00 -22.61 20.36
CA MET A 394 18.03 -22.71 19.28
C MET A 394 18.73 -23.25 18.03
N LEU A 395 18.28 -24.41 17.57
CA LEU A 395 18.82 -25.05 16.37
C LEU A 395 17.89 -24.79 15.20
N VAL A 396 18.45 -24.39 14.08
CA VAL A 396 17.77 -24.18 12.80
C VAL A 396 18.32 -25.12 11.74
N THR A 397 17.51 -25.46 10.73
CA THR A 397 17.93 -26.31 9.63
C THR A 397 18.33 -25.44 8.44
N LYS A 398 19.55 -25.62 7.92
CA LYS A 398 20.03 -24.94 6.72
C LYS A 398 20.82 -25.97 5.89
N GLY A 399 20.45 -26.09 4.59
CA GLY A 399 21.09 -27.10 3.72
C GLY A 399 20.95 -28.55 4.21
N GLY A 400 19.88 -28.87 4.97
CA GLY A 400 19.64 -30.21 5.52
C GLY A 400 20.39 -30.53 6.80
N ALA A 401 21.24 -29.63 7.35
CA ALA A 401 21.96 -29.79 8.61
C ALA A 401 21.41 -28.87 9.68
N LEU A 402 21.44 -29.34 10.95
CA LEU A 402 21.11 -28.54 12.13
C LEU A 402 22.33 -27.74 12.58
N HIS A 403 22.16 -26.43 12.77
CA HIS A 403 23.20 -25.56 13.35
C HIS A 403 22.57 -24.57 14.36
N PRO A 404 23.35 -24.01 15.30
CA PRO A 404 22.87 -22.95 16.17
C PRO A 404 22.43 -21.74 15.34
N ALA A 405 21.34 -21.08 15.78
CA ALA A 405 20.83 -19.88 15.11
C ALA A 405 21.87 -18.76 15.07
N SER A 406 22.04 -18.14 13.91
CA SER A 406 22.89 -16.98 13.64
C SER A 406 22.05 -15.74 13.29
N TYR A 407 22.64 -14.57 13.20
CA TYR A 407 21.88 -13.33 12.88
C TYR A 407 21.19 -13.41 11.53
N GLY A 408 21.81 -14.04 10.54
CA GLY A 408 21.24 -14.21 9.19
C GLY A 408 20.00 -15.10 9.12
N ASP A 409 19.71 -15.85 10.18
CA ASP A 409 18.54 -16.72 10.27
C ASP A 409 17.27 -15.96 10.72
N PHE A 410 17.41 -14.71 11.18
CA PHE A 410 16.30 -13.90 11.67
C PHE A 410 15.77 -12.93 10.61
N CYS A 411 14.45 -12.88 10.49
CA CYS A 411 13.74 -11.87 9.74
C CYS A 411 12.68 -11.20 10.62
N ILE A 412 12.68 -9.86 10.66
CA ILE A 412 11.64 -9.07 11.32
C ILE A 412 10.68 -8.60 10.26
N LEU A 413 9.43 -9.04 10.36
CA LEU A 413 8.35 -8.71 9.43
C LEU A 413 7.49 -7.60 9.99
N LEU A 414 7.36 -6.51 9.22
CA LEU A 414 6.58 -5.33 9.57
C LEU A 414 5.40 -5.15 8.60
N ARG A 415 4.30 -4.59 9.09
CA ARG A 415 3.18 -4.18 8.23
C ARG A 415 3.59 -3.04 7.29
N THR A 416 4.30 -2.04 7.85
CA THR A 416 4.85 -0.90 7.12
C THR A 416 6.27 -0.66 7.59
N ALA A 417 7.20 -0.38 6.68
CA ALA A 417 8.58 -0.09 7.04
C ALA A 417 8.78 1.39 7.39
N LYS A 418 8.05 2.30 6.73
CA LYS A 418 8.20 3.76 6.91
C LYS A 418 8.03 4.16 8.38
N ASN A 419 9.04 4.82 8.96
CA ASN A 419 9.13 5.29 10.35
C ASN A 419 9.15 4.19 11.42
N VAL A 420 9.05 2.91 11.06
CA VAL A 420 9.05 1.77 11.99
C VAL A 420 10.35 0.99 11.90
N SER A 421 10.83 0.72 10.70
CA SER A 421 12.03 -0.08 10.47
C SER A 421 13.28 0.52 11.12
N SER A 422 13.41 1.86 11.13
CA SER A 422 14.51 2.57 11.75
C SER A 422 14.56 2.37 13.28
N VAL A 423 13.42 2.26 13.95
CA VAL A 423 13.36 2.03 15.40
C VAL A 423 13.92 0.64 15.75
N TYR A 424 13.56 -0.39 14.96
CA TYR A 424 14.13 -1.73 15.13
C TYR A 424 15.60 -1.78 14.75
N ALA A 425 16.00 -1.13 13.65
CA ALA A 425 17.40 -1.08 13.22
C ALA A 425 18.29 -0.41 14.28
N ASN A 426 17.85 0.69 14.88
CA ASN A 426 18.57 1.37 15.94
C ASN A 426 18.71 0.47 17.19
N ALA A 427 17.62 -0.17 17.64
CA ALA A 427 17.63 -1.05 18.79
C ALA A 427 18.55 -2.28 18.62
N LEU A 428 18.67 -2.79 17.39
CA LEU A 428 19.62 -3.86 17.04
C LEU A 428 21.06 -3.34 17.01
N SER A 429 21.30 -2.19 16.37
CA SER A 429 22.62 -1.56 16.26
C SER A 429 23.20 -1.17 17.62
N GLU A 430 22.38 -0.67 18.56
CA GLU A 430 22.78 -0.38 19.94
C GLU A 430 23.34 -1.61 20.68
N ARG A 431 23.00 -2.82 20.22
CA ARG A 431 23.51 -4.09 20.75
C ARG A 431 24.64 -4.68 19.92
N GLY A 432 25.09 -3.99 18.89
CA GLY A 432 26.10 -4.47 17.95
C GLY A 432 25.61 -5.60 17.04
N ILE A 433 24.30 -5.76 16.89
CA ILE A 433 23.70 -6.77 16.00
C ILE A 433 23.70 -6.22 14.58
N PRO A 434 24.34 -6.90 13.62
CA PRO A 434 24.32 -6.47 12.23
C PRO A 434 22.90 -6.56 11.66
N VAL A 435 22.42 -5.48 11.06
CA VAL A 435 21.04 -5.38 10.58
C VAL A 435 20.99 -4.77 9.18
N PHE A 436 20.10 -5.31 8.35
CA PHE A 436 19.72 -4.71 7.08
C PHE A 436 18.25 -4.30 7.14
N SER A 437 18.00 -3.03 6.89
CA SER A 437 16.66 -2.47 6.70
C SER A 437 16.62 -1.75 5.36
N PRO A 438 15.67 -2.07 4.46
CA PRO A 438 15.56 -1.41 3.15
C PRO A 438 15.13 0.06 3.25
N GLU A 439 14.64 0.47 4.42
CA GLU A 439 14.09 1.83 4.60
C GLU A 439 14.70 2.52 5.83
N THR A 440 15.74 3.28 5.59
CA THR A 440 16.20 4.32 6.52
C THR A 440 16.07 5.68 5.84
N GLY A 441 14.83 6.21 5.77
CA GLY A 441 14.50 7.47 5.09
C GLY A 441 14.46 7.32 3.56
N GLY A 442 13.69 8.20 2.90
CA GLY A 442 13.60 8.23 1.46
C GLY A 442 14.94 8.42 0.75
N PHE A 443 15.08 7.85 -0.44
CA PHE A 443 16.26 8.06 -1.27
C PHE A 443 16.59 9.57 -1.40
N PHE A 444 15.57 10.39 -1.67
CA PHE A 444 15.74 11.83 -1.82
C PHE A 444 15.92 12.57 -0.49
N GLU A 445 15.52 11.98 0.64
CA GLU A 445 15.69 12.52 1.99
C GLU A 445 17.04 12.11 2.61
N ALA A 446 17.73 11.12 2.01
CA ALA A 446 19.04 10.70 2.46
C ALA A 446 20.01 11.89 2.44
N ALA A 447 20.76 12.08 3.52
CA ALA A 447 21.59 13.28 3.72
C ALA A 447 22.58 13.51 2.56
N GLU A 448 23.19 12.43 2.05
CA GLU A 448 24.12 12.47 0.91
C GLU A 448 23.42 12.90 -0.39
N ILE A 449 22.21 12.46 -0.63
CA ILE A 449 21.43 12.80 -1.83
C ILE A 449 20.88 14.22 -1.72
N SER A 450 20.29 14.57 -0.58
CA SER A 450 19.78 15.92 -0.29
C SER A 450 20.88 16.96 -0.44
N PHE A 451 22.12 16.64 0.00
CA PHE A 451 23.28 17.51 -0.18
C PHE A 451 23.62 17.70 -1.68
N ILE A 452 23.78 16.60 -2.44
CA ILE A 452 24.10 16.70 -3.87
C ILE A 452 23.01 17.46 -4.62
N LEU A 453 21.75 17.17 -4.37
CA LEU A 453 20.64 17.89 -5.00
C LEU A 453 20.64 19.38 -4.64
N SER A 454 20.97 19.74 -3.41
CA SER A 454 21.12 21.14 -3.01
C SER A 454 22.29 21.80 -3.75
N LEU A 455 23.40 21.10 -3.89
CA LEU A 455 24.56 21.61 -4.66
C LEU A 455 24.20 21.77 -6.14
N LEU A 456 23.54 20.81 -6.77
CA LEU A 456 23.07 20.92 -8.16
C LEU A 456 22.14 22.12 -8.34
N ARG A 457 21.22 22.38 -7.40
CA ARG A 457 20.34 23.56 -7.42
C ARG A 457 21.14 24.87 -7.33
N VAL A 458 22.19 24.92 -6.49
CA VAL A 458 23.09 26.09 -6.39
C VAL A 458 23.89 26.30 -7.67
N LEU A 459 24.34 25.21 -8.32
CA LEU A 459 25.04 25.30 -9.59
C LEU A 459 24.13 25.81 -10.72
N ASP A 460 22.85 25.39 -10.71
CA ASP A 460 21.84 25.87 -11.65
C ASP A 460 21.45 27.34 -11.36
N ASN A 461 21.07 27.63 -10.11
CA ASN A 461 20.66 28.95 -9.68
C ASN A 461 21.16 29.26 -8.25
N PRO A 462 22.23 30.04 -8.09
CA PRO A 462 22.86 30.32 -6.79
C PRO A 462 22.08 31.27 -5.88
N VAL A 463 21.03 31.94 -6.38
CA VAL A 463 20.20 32.85 -5.56
C VAL A 463 19.12 32.15 -4.74
N GLN A 464 19.12 30.85 -4.70
CA GLN A 464 18.23 30.05 -3.85
C GLN A 464 18.83 29.92 -2.44
N ASP A 465 18.30 30.65 -1.47
CA ASP A 465 18.89 30.78 -0.13
C ASP A 465 18.93 29.44 0.63
N ILE A 466 17.88 28.61 0.57
CA ILE A 466 17.80 27.33 1.31
C ILE A 466 18.84 26.31 0.80
N PRO A 467 18.92 26.00 -0.51
CA PRO A 467 19.96 25.14 -1.04
C PRO A 467 21.38 25.68 -0.77
N LEU A 468 21.56 26.98 -0.92
CA LEU A 468 22.87 27.62 -0.69
C LEU A 468 23.31 27.47 0.77
N ALA A 469 22.45 27.76 1.72
CA ALA A 469 22.73 27.58 3.14
C ALA A 469 23.05 26.11 3.47
N ALA A 470 22.27 25.15 2.92
CA ALA A 470 22.52 23.73 3.11
C ALA A 470 23.91 23.30 2.60
N VAL A 471 24.31 23.81 1.44
CA VAL A 471 25.63 23.54 0.87
C VAL A 471 26.76 24.17 1.73
N MET A 472 26.60 25.40 2.17
CA MET A 472 27.60 26.09 3.01
C MET A 472 27.76 25.38 4.38
N LEU A 473 26.68 24.96 5.02
CA LEU A 473 26.70 24.26 6.31
C LEU A 473 27.22 22.81 6.21
N SER A 474 27.34 22.28 5.00
CA SER A 474 27.79 20.89 4.80
C SER A 474 29.23 20.67 5.29
N PRO A 475 29.62 19.42 5.62
CA PRO A 475 31.00 19.08 5.96
C PRO A 475 32.03 19.44 4.89
N LEU A 476 31.58 19.59 3.64
CA LEU A 476 32.44 19.95 2.51
C LEU A 476 32.96 21.37 2.59
N PHE A 477 32.12 22.33 2.98
CA PHE A 477 32.46 23.73 3.06
C PHE A 477 32.65 24.26 4.49
N GLY A 478 32.05 23.56 5.47
CA GLY A 478 32.32 23.69 6.88
C GLY A 478 31.95 25.05 7.50
N PHE A 479 30.98 25.78 6.92
CA PHE A 479 30.46 26.97 7.58
C PHE A 479 29.64 26.58 8.80
N SER A 480 29.75 27.33 9.88
CA SER A 480 28.89 27.23 11.04
C SER A 480 27.61 28.06 10.87
N ALA A 481 26.57 27.74 11.63
CA ALA A 481 25.37 28.57 11.66
C ALA A 481 25.66 29.99 12.15
N GLY A 482 26.67 30.18 13.04
CA GLY A 482 27.12 31.49 13.50
C GLY A 482 27.72 32.31 12.36
N GLU A 483 28.64 31.72 11.56
CA GLU A 483 29.23 32.39 10.41
C GLU A 483 28.18 32.82 9.36
N LEU A 484 27.15 31.99 9.12
CA LEU A 484 26.05 32.40 8.25
C LEU A 484 25.23 33.55 8.85
N ALA A 485 24.98 33.52 10.14
CA ALA A 485 24.27 34.58 10.83
C ALA A 485 25.06 35.92 10.77
N ASP A 486 26.37 35.87 10.97
CA ASP A 486 27.25 37.04 10.87
C ASP A 486 27.23 37.63 9.44
N ILE A 487 27.31 36.77 8.39
CA ILE A 487 27.17 37.20 6.99
C ILE A 487 25.83 37.89 6.75
N ARG A 488 24.75 37.37 7.30
CA ARG A 488 23.42 37.98 7.18
C ARG A 488 23.27 39.26 8.00
N ALA A 489 23.86 39.33 9.19
CA ALA A 489 23.83 40.53 10.04
C ALA A 489 24.58 41.69 9.35
N SER A 490 25.81 41.44 8.82
CA SER A 490 26.57 42.44 8.05
C SER A 490 25.83 42.90 6.80
N ALA A 491 25.11 42.00 6.11
CA ALA A 491 24.26 42.38 4.98
C ALA A 491 23.12 43.33 5.41
N LYS A 492 22.45 43.04 6.54
CA LYS A 492 21.35 43.88 7.07
C LYS A 492 21.84 45.28 7.47
N GLU A 493 23.06 45.40 7.93
CA GLU A 493 23.67 46.71 8.26
C GLU A 493 23.94 47.58 7.01
N ARG A 494 24.12 46.98 5.84
CA ARG A 494 24.35 47.67 4.56
C ARG A 494 23.07 48.04 3.82
N LEU A 495 21.95 47.43 4.15
CA LEU A 495 20.67 47.61 3.48
C LEU A 495 19.81 48.65 4.21
N GLU A 496 18.95 49.37 3.47
CA GLU A 496 17.97 50.26 4.08
C GLU A 496 16.91 49.48 4.87
N ALA A 497 16.22 50.13 5.80
CA ALA A 497 15.26 49.47 6.66
C ALA A 497 14.10 48.86 5.84
N GLY A 498 14.01 47.53 5.87
CA GLY A 498 12.98 46.73 5.16
C GLY A 498 13.45 46.10 3.85
N GLU A 499 14.66 46.37 3.40
CA GLU A 499 15.23 45.69 2.24
C GLU A 499 15.80 44.31 2.60
N THR A 500 15.73 43.38 1.65
CA THR A 500 16.31 42.04 1.76
C THR A 500 17.07 41.70 0.49
N GLU A 501 18.19 41.01 0.63
CA GLU A 501 18.94 40.50 -0.51
C GLU A 501 19.13 38.98 -0.46
N PRO A 502 19.31 38.29 -1.59
CA PRO A 502 19.65 36.86 -1.60
C PRO A 502 20.94 36.56 -0.85
N LEU A 503 21.01 35.43 -0.14
CA LEU A 503 22.21 35.01 0.61
C LEU A 503 23.48 35.01 -0.25
N TYR A 504 23.37 34.67 -1.51
CA TYR A 504 24.51 34.67 -2.45
C TYR A 504 25.17 36.04 -2.54
N ARG A 505 24.39 37.12 -2.58
CA ARG A 505 24.93 38.49 -2.58
C ARG A 505 25.60 38.84 -1.25
N SER A 506 25.04 38.45 -0.12
CA SER A 506 25.63 38.63 1.19
C SER A 506 26.96 37.90 1.32
N VAL A 507 27.07 36.67 0.78
CA VAL A 507 28.34 35.92 0.74
C VAL A 507 29.37 36.58 -0.16
N THR A 508 28.93 37.10 -1.32
CA THR A 508 29.84 37.83 -2.24
C THR A 508 30.42 39.08 -1.57
N ALA A 509 29.57 39.88 -0.93
CA ALA A 509 30.02 41.07 -0.21
C ALA A 509 30.98 40.72 0.94
N SER A 510 30.69 39.65 1.70
CA SER A 510 31.62 39.18 2.74
C SER A 510 32.98 38.73 2.19
N ALA A 511 33.02 38.16 0.98
CA ALA A 511 34.27 37.83 0.31
C ALA A 511 35.06 39.10 -0.09
N ASP A 512 34.36 40.10 -0.63
CA ASP A 512 34.94 41.40 -1.02
C ASP A 512 35.47 42.18 0.20
N GLU A 513 34.82 42.02 1.35
CA GLU A 513 35.24 42.56 2.66
C GLU A 513 36.41 41.79 3.31
N GLY A 514 36.93 40.76 2.64
CA GLY A 514 38.14 40.05 3.03
C GLY A 514 37.96 38.68 3.68
N SER A 515 36.74 38.14 3.70
CA SER A 515 36.51 36.77 4.19
C SER A 515 37.14 35.75 3.23
N LYS A 516 38.28 35.18 3.62
CA LYS A 516 38.98 34.14 2.85
C LYS A 516 38.13 32.89 2.62
N LYS A 517 37.29 32.54 3.58
CA LYS A 517 36.41 31.36 3.51
C LYS A 517 35.29 31.56 2.50
N ALA A 518 34.65 32.75 2.50
CA ALA A 518 33.63 33.10 1.52
C ALA A 518 34.21 33.17 0.10
N ALA A 519 35.40 33.77 -0.05
CA ALA A 519 36.10 33.84 -1.34
C ALA A 519 36.48 32.46 -1.90
N ALA A 520 36.97 31.55 -1.05
CA ALA A 520 37.31 30.19 -1.44
C ALA A 520 36.04 29.39 -1.84
N PHE A 521 34.94 29.55 -1.10
CA PHE A 521 33.64 28.96 -1.41
C PHE A 521 33.14 29.42 -2.79
N LEU A 522 33.06 30.73 -3.01
CA LEU A 522 32.59 31.29 -4.29
C LEU A 522 33.43 30.82 -5.47
N LYS A 523 34.76 30.80 -5.30
CA LYS A 523 35.69 30.30 -6.33
C LYS A 523 35.40 28.84 -6.69
N LYS A 524 35.12 27.99 -5.70
CA LYS A 524 34.81 26.57 -5.94
C LYS A 524 33.45 26.42 -6.62
N ILE A 525 32.40 27.12 -6.15
CA ILE A 525 31.07 27.10 -6.78
C ILE A 525 31.17 27.57 -8.24
N GLU A 526 31.89 28.66 -8.53
CA GLU A 526 32.04 29.15 -9.89
C GLU A 526 32.78 28.16 -10.79
N SER A 527 33.81 27.48 -10.27
CA SER A 527 34.50 26.39 -10.99
C SER A 527 33.52 25.27 -11.38
N LEU A 528 32.70 24.79 -10.43
CA LEU A 528 31.71 23.72 -10.67
C LEU A 528 30.59 24.20 -11.62
N ARG A 529 30.16 25.46 -11.52
CA ARG A 529 29.18 26.05 -12.46
C ARG A 529 29.67 26.07 -13.89
N ARG A 530 30.95 26.34 -14.12
CA ARG A 530 31.53 26.27 -15.48
C ARG A 530 31.47 24.84 -16.02
N LEU A 531 31.72 23.83 -15.20
CA LEU A 531 31.60 22.43 -15.59
C LEU A 531 30.16 22.05 -15.94
N SER A 532 29.16 22.59 -15.24
CA SER A 532 27.74 22.29 -15.52
C SER A 532 27.26 22.78 -16.89
N LEU A 533 28.00 23.68 -17.54
CA LEU A 533 27.70 24.15 -18.90
C LEU A 533 28.14 23.16 -20.00
N THR A 534 29.04 22.23 -19.68
CA THR A 534 29.65 21.33 -20.67
C THR A 534 29.47 19.87 -20.38
N LEU A 535 29.21 19.49 -19.13
CA LEU A 535 29.04 18.13 -18.71
C LEU A 535 27.53 17.77 -18.64
N SER A 536 27.22 16.51 -18.85
CA SER A 536 25.93 15.95 -18.56
C SER A 536 25.64 15.95 -17.06
N ALA A 537 24.38 15.79 -16.64
CA ALA A 537 24.02 15.80 -15.22
C ALA A 537 24.70 14.64 -14.46
N GLY A 538 24.78 13.45 -15.05
CA GLY A 538 25.48 12.29 -14.46
C GLY A 538 26.98 12.49 -14.33
N GLU A 539 27.63 13.00 -15.38
CA GLU A 539 29.05 13.34 -15.36
C GLU A 539 29.36 14.46 -14.36
N LEU A 540 28.48 15.47 -14.26
CA LEU A 540 28.61 16.55 -13.30
C LEU A 540 28.58 16.03 -11.86
N VAL A 541 27.66 15.14 -11.51
CA VAL A 541 27.59 14.53 -10.16
C VAL A 541 28.89 13.77 -9.85
N ARG A 542 29.39 12.94 -10.78
CA ARG A 542 30.65 12.22 -10.60
C ARG A 542 31.84 13.20 -10.41
N ARG A 543 31.90 14.21 -11.25
CA ARG A 543 32.99 15.21 -11.19
C ARG A 543 32.96 16.02 -9.91
N VAL A 544 31.76 16.37 -9.43
CA VAL A 544 31.56 16.99 -8.11
C VAL A 544 32.13 16.11 -7.01
N CYS A 545 31.78 14.82 -6.99
CA CYS A 545 32.25 13.86 -5.97
C CYS A 545 33.80 13.72 -6.00
N GLU A 546 34.39 13.60 -7.19
CA GLU A 546 35.82 13.49 -7.37
C GLU A 546 36.57 14.76 -6.91
N GLU A 547 36.17 15.95 -7.43
CA GLU A 547 36.87 17.21 -7.14
C GLU A 547 36.69 17.69 -5.69
N THR A 548 35.66 17.22 -5.00
CA THR A 548 35.39 17.64 -3.64
C THR A 548 35.80 16.61 -2.61
N GLY A 549 36.13 15.38 -3.03
CA GLY A 549 36.38 14.24 -2.14
C GLY A 549 35.12 13.78 -1.39
N PHE A 550 33.91 14.08 -1.92
CA PHE A 550 32.66 13.81 -1.25
C PHE A 550 32.46 12.31 -0.99
N ASP A 551 32.92 11.43 -1.89
CA ASP A 551 32.89 9.99 -1.71
C ASP A 551 33.67 9.52 -0.47
N ALA A 552 34.81 10.17 -0.16
CA ALA A 552 35.55 9.86 1.05
C ALA A 552 34.82 10.33 2.31
N ILE A 553 34.22 11.51 2.27
CA ILE A 553 33.39 12.04 3.37
C ILE A 553 32.20 11.12 3.65
N VAL A 554 31.46 10.77 2.62
CA VAL A 554 30.29 9.88 2.70
C VAL A 554 30.67 8.49 3.17
N GLY A 555 31.80 7.95 2.68
CA GLY A 555 32.32 6.66 3.08
C GLY A 555 32.76 6.57 4.54
N ALA A 556 33.13 7.70 5.16
CA ALA A 556 33.50 7.78 6.58
C ALA A 556 32.28 7.95 7.52
N MET A 557 31.09 8.21 6.99
CA MET A 557 29.85 8.31 7.76
C MET A 557 29.34 6.91 8.15
N PRO A 558 28.47 6.80 9.17
CA PRO A 558 27.74 5.56 9.43
C PRO A 558 27.03 5.08 8.16
N ASP A 559 27.09 3.78 7.86
CA ASP A 559 26.59 3.15 6.62
C ASP A 559 27.26 3.69 5.34
N GLY A 560 28.53 4.06 5.39
CA GLY A 560 29.23 4.75 4.30
C GLY A 560 29.20 4.01 2.95
N GLU A 561 29.24 2.68 2.94
CA GLU A 561 29.15 1.87 1.72
C GLU A 561 27.77 2.06 1.05
N ARG A 562 26.68 1.98 1.82
CA ARG A 562 25.34 2.22 1.31
C ARG A 562 25.16 3.64 0.78
N ARG A 563 25.70 4.63 1.49
CA ARG A 563 25.64 6.04 1.05
C ARG A 563 26.37 6.27 -0.26
N ARG A 564 27.51 5.63 -0.48
CA ARG A 564 28.22 5.65 -1.78
C ARG A 564 27.37 5.04 -2.89
N LEU A 565 26.73 3.93 -2.62
CA LEU A 565 25.82 3.28 -3.58
C LEU A 565 24.62 4.17 -3.92
N ASN A 566 24.07 4.92 -2.95
CA ASN A 566 23.02 5.91 -3.21
C ASN A 566 23.51 7.01 -4.16
N VAL A 567 24.74 7.52 -3.98
CA VAL A 567 25.33 8.51 -4.89
C VAL A 567 25.48 7.93 -6.30
N GLY A 568 25.96 6.69 -6.42
CA GLY A 568 26.03 5.96 -7.69
C GLY A 568 24.65 5.83 -8.37
N LEU A 569 23.62 5.48 -7.60
CA LEU A 569 22.25 5.36 -8.10
C LEU A 569 21.72 6.72 -8.61
N LEU A 570 22.07 7.84 -7.97
CA LEU A 570 21.70 9.16 -8.48
C LEU A 570 22.35 9.44 -9.85
N CYS A 571 23.59 9.01 -10.05
CA CYS A 571 24.25 9.08 -11.36
C CYS A 571 23.51 8.26 -12.41
N ASP A 572 23.10 7.03 -12.08
CA ASP A 572 22.31 6.16 -12.97
C ASP A 572 20.97 6.79 -13.36
N TYR A 573 20.29 7.46 -12.43
CA TYR A 573 19.06 8.22 -12.75
C TYR A 573 19.32 9.39 -13.69
N ALA A 574 20.43 10.10 -13.52
CA ALA A 574 20.81 11.18 -14.41
C ALA A 574 21.12 10.65 -15.83
N GLU A 575 21.84 9.54 -15.94
CA GLU A 575 22.13 8.89 -17.23
C GLU A 575 20.86 8.40 -17.93
N LYS A 576 19.93 7.78 -17.19
CA LYS A 576 18.63 7.35 -17.73
C LYS A 576 17.78 8.53 -18.20
N TYR A 577 17.79 9.63 -17.46
CA TYR A 577 17.12 10.87 -17.85
C TYR A 577 17.64 11.39 -19.18
N GLU A 578 18.95 11.38 -19.37
CA GLU A 578 19.62 11.84 -20.60
C GLU A 578 19.44 10.86 -21.76
N ALA A 579 19.52 9.55 -21.50
CA ALA A 579 19.26 8.50 -22.49
C ALA A 579 17.83 8.55 -23.06
N ALA A 580 16.88 9.09 -22.28
CA ALA A 580 15.52 9.36 -22.75
C ALA A 580 15.39 10.63 -23.62
N GLY A 581 16.51 11.24 -24.03
CA GLY A 581 16.54 12.43 -24.90
C GLY A 581 16.34 13.76 -24.18
N ASN A 582 16.35 13.77 -22.85
CA ASN A 582 16.24 15.00 -22.07
C ASN A 582 17.63 15.58 -21.79
N LEU A 583 17.76 16.90 -21.80
CA LEU A 583 19.05 17.57 -21.64
C LEU A 583 18.98 18.68 -20.58
N GLY A 584 20.15 18.92 -19.96
CA GLY A 584 20.43 20.08 -19.10
C GLY A 584 20.09 19.86 -17.63
N LEU A 585 20.88 20.53 -16.79
CA LEU A 585 20.82 20.42 -15.33
C LEU A 585 19.47 20.87 -14.77
N SER A 586 18.91 21.99 -15.22
CA SER A 586 17.60 22.48 -14.78
C SER A 586 16.46 21.50 -15.09
N GLY A 587 16.54 20.82 -16.23
CA GLY A 587 15.59 19.77 -16.61
C GLY A 587 15.67 18.57 -15.68
N PHE A 588 16.87 18.10 -15.39
CA PHE A 588 17.12 17.01 -14.44
C PHE A 588 16.62 17.34 -13.03
N ILE A 589 16.89 18.53 -12.51
CA ILE A 589 16.41 18.96 -11.19
C ILE A 589 14.88 18.92 -11.14
N ARG A 590 14.18 19.47 -12.16
CA ARG A 590 12.71 19.42 -12.23
C ARG A 590 12.17 17.99 -12.33
N PHE A 591 12.85 17.13 -13.08
CA PHE A 591 12.50 15.71 -13.16
C PHE A 591 12.60 15.04 -11.79
N ILE A 592 13.71 15.24 -11.06
CA ILE A 592 13.89 14.68 -9.70
C ILE A 592 12.82 15.24 -8.74
N ASP A 593 12.55 16.54 -8.77
CA ASP A 593 11.51 17.15 -7.92
C ASP A 593 10.11 16.57 -8.22
N LYS A 594 9.82 16.28 -9.48
CA LYS A 594 8.58 15.63 -9.88
C LYS A 594 8.51 14.18 -9.38
N VAL A 595 9.58 13.41 -9.57
CA VAL A 595 9.66 12.01 -9.11
C VAL A 595 9.50 11.94 -7.58
N ALA A 596 10.18 12.81 -6.84
CA ALA A 596 10.08 12.87 -5.37
C ALA A 596 8.64 13.16 -4.88
N ARG A 597 7.85 13.95 -5.64
CA ARG A 597 6.46 14.28 -5.29
C ARG A 597 5.45 13.20 -5.69
N THR A 598 5.68 12.52 -6.82
CA THR A 598 4.64 11.66 -7.44
C THR A 598 4.86 10.18 -7.19
N SER A 599 6.10 9.71 -7.11
CA SER A 599 6.40 8.27 -7.13
C SER A 599 6.60 7.67 -5.73
N GLY A 600 6.47 8.48 -4.65
CA GLY A 600 6.96 8.01 -3.37
C GLY A 600 8.46 7.70 -3.47
N ASP A 601 9.01 7.09 -2.46
CA ASP A 601 10.44 6.85 -2.35
C ASP A 601 10.96 5.86 -3.39
N LEU A 602 12.02 6.24 -4.10
CA LEU A 602 12.79 5.30 -4.92
C LEU A 602 13.57 4.36 -4.00
N ALA A 603 13.57 3.07 -4.33
CA ALA A 603 14.30 2.07 -3.55
C ALA A 603 15.79 2.44 -3.44
N THR A 604 16.32 2.45 -2.22
CA THR A 604 17.75 2.66 -1.96
C THR A 604 18.60 1.54 -2.56
N ALA A 605 19.81 1.86 -2.99
CA ALA A 605 20.74 0.90 -3.57
C ALA A 605 21.19 -0.16 -2.57
N ALA A 606 21.36 -1.38 -3.08
CA ALA A 606 21.94 -2.59 -2.51
C ALA A 606 21.07 -3.45 -1.57
N ARG A 607 20.79 -4.66 -2.06
CA ARG A 607 20.49 -5.80 -1.21
C ARG A 607 21.82 -6.42 -0.75
N PRO A 608 21.99 -6.72 0.56
CA PRO A 608 23.14 -7.51 1.01
C PRO A 608 23.13 -8.88 0.33
N SER A 609 24.29 -9.51 0.20
CA SER A 609 24.37 -10.87 -0.32
C SER A 609 23.46 -11.79 0.50
N GLU A 610 22.84 -12.77 -0.14
CA GLU A 610 21.95 -13.74 0.55
C GLU A 610 22.63 -14.48 1.70
N ASN A 611 23.95 -14.60 1.65
CA ASN A 611 24.78 -15.28 2.64
C ASN A 611 25.32 -14.39 3.77
N ALA A 612 24.98 -13.11 3.81
CA ALA A 612 25.44 -12.22 4.88
C ALA A 612 24.78 -12.59 6.22
N ASP A 613 25.58 -12.72 7.30
CA ASP A 613 25.08 -12.99 8.65
C ASP A 613 24.53 -11.72 9.31
N ILE A 614 23.37 -11.27 8.83
CA ILE A 614 22.70 -10.02 9.25
C ILE A 614 21.21 -10.24 9.47
N VAL A 615 20.64 -9.64 10.50
CA VAL A 615 19.19 -9.60 10.70
C VAL A 615 18.53 -8.79 9.60
N ARG A 616 17.51 -9.34 8.96
CA ARG A 616 16.75 -8.65 7.91
C ARG A 616 15.47 -8.06 8.48
N ILE A 617 15.23 -6.79 8.20
CA ILE A 617 13.94 -6.13 8.45
C ILE A 617 13.27 -5.93 7.08
N MET A 618 12.02 -6.35 6.95
CA MET A 618 11.27 -6.16 5.70
C MET A 618 9.77 -6.12 5.95
N THR A 619 9.00 -5.68 4.96
CA THR A 619 7.54 -5.77 5.05
C THR A 619 7.06 -7.18 4.71
N VAL A 620 5.87 -7.54 5.22
CA VAL A 620 5.21 -8.81 4.87
C VAL A 620 5.10 -8.98 3.34
N HIS A 621 4.84 -7.90 2.60
CA HIS A 621 4.78 -7.96 1.14
C HIS A 621 6.12 -8.28 0.46
N GLN A 622 7.23 -7.75 1.01
CA GLN A 622 8.57 -8.01 0.48
C GLN A 622 9.08 -9.42 0.82
N SER A 623 8.52 -10.04 1.85
CA SER A 623 8.92 -11.39 2.28
C SER A 623 8.21 -12.51 1.51
N LYS A 624 7.17 -12.21 0.74
CA LYS A 624 6.47 -13.23 -0.04
C LYS A 624 7.42 -13.91 -1.03
N GLY A 625 7.39 -15.25 -1.07
CA GLY A 625 8.30 -16.06 -1.84
C GLY A 625 9.68 -16.28 -1.20
N LEU A 626 9.96 -15.67 -0.02
CA LEU A 626 11.19 -15.89 0.73
C LEU A 626 10.96 -16.81 1.93
N GLU A 627 12.01 -17.47 2.37
CA GLU A 627 12.01 -18.38 3.52
C GLU A 627 13.07 -17.95 4.54
N PHE A 628 12.67 -17.89 5.81
CA PHE A 628 13.58 -17.60 6.92
C PHE A 628 13.39 -18.62 8.03
N PRO A 629 14.50 -19.13 8.63
CA PRO A 629 14.41 -20.06 9.74
C PRO A 629 13.65 -19.52 10.95
N ILE A 630 13.77 -18.20 11.22
CA ILE A 630 13.11 -17.55 12.34
C ILE A 630 12.47 -16.25 11.85
N CYS A 631 11.14 -16.19 11.90
CA CYS A 631 10.37 -15.00 11.58
C CYS A 631 9.81 -14.36 12.85
N ILE A 632 10.01 -13.05 13.01
CA ILE A 632 9.44 -12.24 14.08
C ILE A 632 8.43 -11.29 13.44
N LEU A 633 7.15 -11.48 13.72
CA LEU A 633 6.10 -10.54 13.29
C LEU A 633 5.96 -9.46 14.37
N ALA A 634 6.17 -8.21 13.98
CA ALA A 634 6.24 -7.09 14.91
C ALA A 634 5.38 -5.88 14.45
#